data_4ba6ee57149951fded9e14fb4d7113cf
#
_entry.id   4ba6ee57149951fded9e14fb4d7113cf
#
_cell.length_a   1.000
_cell.length_b   1.000
_cell.length_c   1.000
_cell.angle_alpha   90.00
_cell.angle_beta   90.00
_cell.angle_gamma   90.00
#
_symmetry.space_group_name_H-M   'P 1'
#
loop_
_entity.id
_entity.type
_entity.pdbx_description
1 polymer ?
#
loop_
_entity_poly.entity_id
_entity_poly.type
_entity_poly.pdbx_seq_one_letter_code
_entity_poly.pdbx_strand_id
1 'polypeptide(L)'
;KAPAGGYPFYETEAKYDNIILLSNNGLQGAGKIDFIHSTSQTLPSSLFAFLPDSTVGIVDFVNRPHEQAVEFPPVKSDEAYISYVPKEDVLRVRSLPTKELEFFDGESNLRGGIEIRPEGMRGKGLMDLSRATLISDDFSFKRWDIDADTASFDLKNENPADNEEDPLVFNTDNVTAHVSFKDRLGEFNSNQGESKVNFPVNQYYCLMDKFKWYMDNAEIDMERASGKDITIDQGVDLKGPNFYSTHPKQDSLQFMAPKARFNVRKKVIYCDEVEYIDIADARISPDSMKVVIRKRAKIDKFQNATILANYITKYHKFDQAEVEIKARRDYKASGRYPY
;
A
#
# COMPACT_ATOMS: atom_id res chain seq x y z
N LYS A 1 -30.72 25.90 -28.48
CA LYS A 1 -30.09 26.39 -27.26
C LYS A 1 -30.85 25.81 -26.08
N ALA A 2 -30.17 25.31 -25.07
CA ALA A 2 -30.81 24.74 -23.91
C ALA A 2 -31.78 25.74 -23.22
N PRO A 3 -32.90 25.29 -22.68
CA PRO A 3 -33.74 26.10 -21.82
C PRO A 3 -32.96 26.53 -20.57
N ALA A 4 -33.47 27.56 -19.88
CA ALA A 4 -32.89 27.96 -18.60
C ALA A 4 -32.88 26.76 -17.63
N GLY A 5 -31.70 26.33 -17.22
CA GLY A 5 -31.50 25.14 -16.38
C GLY A 5 -31.09 23.86 -17.08
N GLY A 6 -30.84 23.91 -18.42
CA GLY A 6 -30.34 22.79 -19.22
C GLY A 6 -31.42 21.82 -19.69
N TYR A 7 -31.01 20.84 -20.52
CA TYR A 7 -31.84 19.72 -20.93
C TYR A 7 -31.76 18.62 -19.84
N PRO A 8 -32.89 18.11 -19.35
CA PRO A 8 -32.85 16.92 -18.46
C PRO A 8 -32.31 15.74 -19.22
N PHE A 9 -31.46 14.97 -18.60
CA PHE A 9 -30.87 13.77 -19.17
C PHE A 9 -31.74 12.57 -18.79
N TYR A 10 -32.56 12.11 -19.74
CA TYR A 10 -33.55 11.07 -19.54
C TYR A 10 -34.39 11.36 -18.28
N GLU A 11 -34.63 10.45 -17.39
CA GLU A 11 -35.39 10.66 -16.17
C GLU A 11 -34.45 10.82 -14.94
N THR A 12 -33.18 11.22 -15.17
CA THR A 12 -32.19 11.40 -14.11
C THR A 12 -32.07 12.86 -13.66
N GLU A 13 -31.33 13.12 -12.60
CA GLU A 13 -31.03 14.47 -12.13
C GLU A 13 -29.94 15.18 -12.95
N ALA A 14 -29.27 14.47 -13.86
CA ALA A 14 -28.24 15.02 -14.73
C ALA A 14 -28.86 15.99 -15.75
N LYS A 15 -28.14 17.09 -16.02
CA LYS A 15 -28.57 18.13 -16.94
C LYS A 15 -27.47 18.49 -17.93
N TYR A 16 -27.83 18.56 -19.21
CA TYR A 16 -26.95 19.04 -20.27
C TYR A 16 -27.23 20.49 -20.62
N ASP A 17 -26.21 21.33 -20.66
CA ASP A 17 -26.30 22.70 -21.06
C ASP A 17 -25.49 22.95 -22.33
N ASN A 18 -26.10 23.54 -23.34
CA ASN A 18 -25.64 24.09 -24.60
C ASN A 18 -26.42 23.52 -25.81
N ILE A 19 -25.80 23.45 -26.98
CA ILE A 19 -26.42 23.10 -28.26
C ILE A 19 -26.19 21.61 -28.58
N ILE A 20 -27.24 20.95 -29.01
CA ILE A 20 -27.20 19.59 -29.58
C ILE A 20 -27.29 19.72 -31.10
N LEU A 21 -26.42 18.99 -31.81
CA LEU A 21 -26.33 18.95 -33.26
C LEU A 21 -26.58 17.53 -33.75
N LEU A 22 -27.43 17.41 -34.78
CA LEU A 22 -27.64 16.16 -35.48
C LEU A 22 -26.96 16.24 -36.85
N SER A 23 -26.12 15.28 -37.16
CA SER A 23 -25.38 15.17 -38.40
C SER A 23 -25.25 13.70 -38.85
N ASN A 24 -24.54 13.46 -39.96
CA ASN A 24 -24.20 12.10 -40.39
C ASN A 24 -23.34 11.32 -39.36
N ASN A 25 -22.70 12.04 -38.43
CA ASN A 25 -21.92 11.46 -37.35
C ASN A 25 -22.76 11.18 -36.08
N GLY A 26 -24.10 11.29 -36.21
CA GLY A 26 -25.03 11.10 -35.11
C GLY A 26 -25.33 12.38 -34.33
N LEU A 27 -25.85 12.20 -33.12
CA LEU A 27 -26.19 13.27 -32.20
C LEU A 27 -25.00 13.64 -31.36
N GLN A 28 -24.56 14.89 -31.45
CA GLN A 28 -23.35 15.38 -30.77
C GLN A 28 -23.59 16.76 -30.15
N GLY A 29 -22.73 17.18 -29.23
CA GLY A 29 -22.81 18.53 -28.67
C GLY A 29 -21.56 18.93 -27.93
N ALA A 30 -21.20 20.21 -28.01
CA ALA A 30 -20.23 20.83 -27.15
C ALA A 30 -20.95 21.48 -25.97
N GLY A 31 -20.50 21.29 -24.75
CA GLY A 31 -21.17 21.89 -23.59
C GLY A 31 -20.81 21.20 -22.30
N LYS A 32 -21.73 21.29 -21.37
CA LYS A 32 -21.55 20.86 -19.99
C LYS A 32 -22.65 19.87 -19.59
N ILE A 33 -22.27 18.83 -18.90
CA ILE A 33 -23.20 17.96 -18.18
C ILE A 33 -22.96 18.15 -16.68
N ASP A 34 -23.99 18.58 -15.97
CA ASP A 34 -24.00 18.65 -14.51
C ASP A 34 -24.70 17.40 -13.96
N PHE A 35 -24.00 16.67 -13.12
CA PHE A 35 -24.51 15.59 -12.26
C PHE A 35 -24.68 16.13 -10.85
N ILE A 36 -25.24 15.33 -9.92
CA ILE A 36 -25.45 15.77 -8.53
C ILE A 36 -24.16 16.26 -7.90
N HIS A 37 -23.10 15.44 -7.99
CA HIS A 37 -21.82 15.73 -7.34
C HIS A 37 -20.69 16.06 -8.30
N SER A 38 -20.87 15.85 -9.60
CA SER A 38 -19.82 16.05 -10.59
C SER A 38 -20.26 16.90 -11.77
N THR A 39 -19.27 17.35 -12.52
CA THR A 39 -19.45 18.16 -13.73
C THR A 39 -18.47 17.66 -14.78
N SER A 40 -18.98 17.54 -16.01
CA SER A 40 -18.17 17.21 -17.20
C SER A 40 -18.34 18.28 -18.25
N GLN A 41 -17.25 18.93 -18.65
CA GLN A 41 -17.22 20.00 -19.66
C GLN A 41 -16.42 19.55 -20.87
N THR A 42 -16.98 19.63 -22.08
CA THR A 42 -16.20 19.35 -23.29
C THR A 42 -15.05 20.33 -23.46
N LEU A 43 -13.90 19.82 -23.91
CA LEU A 43 -12.77 20.64 -24.33
C LEU A 43 -13.10 21.41 -25.64
N PRO A 44 -12.37 22.48 -25.99
CA PRO A 44 -12.64 23.26 -27.19
C PRO A 44 -12.65 22.44 -28.49
N SER A 45 -11.91 21.32 -28.54
CA SER A 45 -11.80 20.44 -29.71
C SER A 45 -12.59 19.13 -29.57
N SER A 46 -13.38 18.94 -28.49
CA SER A 46 -14.12 17.71 -28.22
C SER A 46 -15.63 17.92 -28.21
N LEU A 47 -16.36 16.85 -28.46
CA LEU A 47 -17.82 16.81 -28.42
C LEU A 47 -18.28 15.62 -27.57
N PHE A 48 -19.40 15.77 -26.89
CA PHE A 48 -20.17 14.61 -26.44
C PHE A 48 -20.79 13.91 -27.64
N ALA A 49 -20.73 12.59 -27.65
CA ALA A 49 -21.55 11.77 -28.53
C ALA A 49 -22.71 11.19 -27.71
N PHE A 50 -23.93 11.52 -28.09
CA PHE A 50 -25.15 11.03 -27.47
C PHE A 50 -25.59 9.76 -28.17
N LEU A 51 -25.35 8.62 -27.56
CA LEU A 51 -25.72 7.31 -28.06
C LEU A 51 -27.13 6.93 -27.55
N PRO A 52 -27.79 5.89 -28.08
CA PRO A 52 -29.15 5.52 -27.66
C PRO A 52 -29.28 5.18 -26.16
N ASP A 53 -28.21 4.70 -25.53
CA ASP A 53 -28.19 4.21 -24.16
C ASP A 53 -27.11 4.86 -23.27
N SER A 54 -26.25 5.69 -23.86
CA SER A 54 -25.12 6.29 -23.16
C SER A 54 -24.68 7.61 -23.79
N THR A 55 -23.89 8.37 -23.03
CA THR A 55 -23.19 9.56 -23.51
C THR A 55 -21.71 9.43 -23.22
N VAL A 56 -20.91 9.67 -24.25
CA VAL A 56 -19.44 9.55 -24.13
C VAL A 56 -18.74 10.82 -24.61
N GLY A 57 -17.55 11.07 -24.07
CA GLY A 57 -16.73 12.22 -24.53
C GLY A 57 -15.42 12.31 -23.77
N ILE A 58 -14.51 13.14 -24.31
CA ILE A 58 -13.30 13.58 -23.61
C ILE A 58 -13.59 14.96 -23.05
N VAL A 59 -13.39 15.11 -21.73
CA VAL A 59 -13.88 16.26 -20.96
C VAL A 59 -12.86 16.72 -19.91
N ASP A 60 -12.98 17.98 -19.54
CA ASP A 60 -12.59 18.47 -18.24
C ASP A 60 -13.60 17.96 -17.20
N PHE A 61 -13.13 17.24 -16.19
CA PHE A 61 -13.94 16.54 -15.20
C PHE A 61 -13.65 17.03 -13.79
N VAL A 62 -14.72 17.29 -13.04
CA VAL A 62 -14.63 17.66 -11.62
C VAL A 62 -15.71 16.92 -10.83
N ASN A 63 -15.31 16.21 -9.79
CA ASN A 63 -16.20 15.70 -8.75
C ASN A 63 -16.03 16.53 -7.47
N ARG A 64 -17.15 17.04 -6.94
CA ARG A 64 -17.16 17.85 -5.72
C ARG A 64 -17.20 16.96 -4.49
N PRO A 65 -16.45 17.30 -3.43
CA PRO A 65 -16.49 16.54 -2.19
C PRO A 65 -17.88 16.56 -1.57
N HIS A 66 -18.26 15.47 -0.92
CA HIS A 66 -19.51 15.33 -0.19
C HIS A 66 -19.31 14.50 1.08
N GLU A 67 -19.86 14.95 2.20
CA GLU A 67 -19.67 14.35 3.54
C GLU A 67 -21.01 14.11 4.25
N GLN A 68 -21.99 13.51 3.57
CA GLN A 68 -23.27 13.13 4.18
C GLN A 68 -23.41 11.62 4.23
N ALA A 69 -24.64 11.10 4.15
CA ALA A 69 -24.91 9.66 4.21
C ALA A 69 -24.10 8.84 3.21
N VAL A 70 -23.81 9.39 2.03
CA VAL A 70 -22.89 8.85 1.03
C VAL A 70 -21.77 9.87 0.84
N GLU A 71 -20.53 9.42 0.97
CA GLU A 71 -19.37 10.29 0.89
C GLU A 71 -18.70 10.19 -0.49
N PHE A 72 -18.19 11.32 -0.98
CA PHE A 72 -17.43 11.40 -2.22
C PHE A 72 -16.16 12.23 -2.02
N PRO A 73 -15.00 11.78 -2.54
CA PRO A 73 -13.76 12.55 -2.54
C PRO A 73 -13.82 13.67 -3.59
N PRO A 74 -13.00 14.71 -3.47
CA PRO A 74 -12.70 15.60 -4.58
C PRO A 74 -11.88 14.86 -5.63
N VAL A 75 -12.33 14.93 -6.89
CA VAL A 75 -11.60 14.38 -8.04
C VAL A 75 -11.61 15.39 -9.15
N LYS A 76 -10.50 15.59 -9.84
CA LYS A 76 -10.44 16.43 -11.03
C LYS A 76 -9.50 15.86 -12.09
N SER A 77 -9.76 16.19 -13.33
CA SER A 77 -8.86 15.93 -14.46
C SER A 77 -9.16 16.92 -15.58
N ASP A 78 -8.16 17.61 -16.07
CA ASP A 78 -8.29 18.53 -17.20
C ASP A 78 -8.69 17.80 -18.49
N GLU A 79 -8.45 16.48 -18.56
CA GLU A 79 -8.75 15.66 -19.72
C GLU A 79 -8.98 14.21 -19.29
N ALA A 80 -10.26 13.78 -19.31
CA ALA A 80 -10.68 12.43 -18.97
C ALA A 80 -11.70 11.90 -19.98
N TYR A 81 -11.70 10.60 -20.21
CA TYR A 81 -12.77 9.95 -20.96
C TYR A 81 -13.93 9.62 -20.02
N ILE A 82 -15.14 10.07 -20.39
CA ILE A 82 -16.35 9.71 -19.65
C ILE A 82 -17.28 8.83 -20.46
N SER A 83 -18.07 8.02 -19.76
CA SER A 83 -19.21 7.29 -20.27
C SER A 83 -20.32 7.31 -19.23
N TYR A 84 -21.43 7.99 -19.53
CA TYR A 84 -22.61 8.02 -18.67
C TYR A 84 -23.69 7.10 -19.22
N VAL A 85 -24.23 6.21 -18.42
CA VAL A 85 -25.31 5.30 -18.74
C VAL A 85 -26.54 5.66 -17.90
N PRO A 86 -27.48 6.44 -18.42
CA PRO A 86 -28.61 6.99 -17.64
C PRO A 86 -29.52 5.92 -17.01
N LYS A 87 -29.74 4.81 -17.69
CA LYS A 87 -30.60 3.73 -17.18
C LYS A 87 -30.06 3.05 -15.93
N GLU A 88 -28.73 3.04 -15.78
CA GLU A 88 -28.03 2.47 -14.63
C GLU A 88 -27.65 3.55 -13.62
N ASP A 89 -27.84 4.82 -13.98
CA ASP A 89 -27.37 6.01 -13.26
C ASP A 89 -25.88 5.89 -12.86
N VAL A 90 -25.05 5.49 -13.83
CA VAL A 90 -23.61 5.31 -13.62
C VAL A 90 -22.81 6.23 -14.53
N LEU A 91 -21.92 7.00 -13.91
CA LEU A 91 -20.90 7.78 -14.60
C LEU A 91 -19.54 7.08 -14.45
N ARG A 92 -19.00 6.59 -15.55
CA ARG A 92 -17.65 6.02 -15.61
C ARG A 92 -16.69 7.07 -16.11
N VAL A 93 -15.59 7.27 -15.37
CA VAL A 93 -14.51 8.20 -15.73
C VAL A 93 -13.21 7.44 -15.81
N ARG A 94 -12.44 7.62 -16.87
CA ARG A 94 -11.14 6.98 -17.08
C ARG A 94 -10.06 8.00 -17.33
N SER A 95 -8.92 7.77 -16.70
CA SER A 95 -7.69 8.51 -17.00
C SER A 95 -7.25 8.24 -18.45
N LEU A 96 -6.62 9.22 -19.07
CA LEU A 96 -5.92 9.04 -20.34
C LEU A 96 -4.43 8.67 -20.07
N PRO A 97 -3.71 8.13 -21.06
CA PRO A 97 -2.31 7.74 -20.86
C PRO A 97 -1.40 8.86 -20.37
N THR A 98 -1.73 10.10 -20.70
CA THR A 98 -0.95 11.31 -20.35
C THR A 98 -1.59 12.17 -19.26
N LYS A 99 -2.80 11.80 -18.80
CA LYS A 99 -3.59 12.58 -17.84
C LYS A 99 -4.22 11.67 -16.80
N GLU A 100 -3.80 11.81 -15.58
CA GLU A 100 -4.31 11.05 -14.43
C GLU A 100 -5.56 11.72 -13.84
N LEU A 101 -6.29 11.00 -13.01
CA LEU A 101 -7.35 11.57 -12.19
C LEU A 101 -6.72 12.01 -10.85
N GLU A 102 -6.71 13.29 -10.58
CA GLU A 102 -6.20 13.87 -9.36
C GLU A 102 -7.24 13.73 -8.25
N PHE A 103 -6.85 13.18 -7.12
CA PHE A 103 -7.67 12.95 -5.93
C PHE A 103 -7.19 13.74 -4.73
N PHE A 104 -8.10 14.01 -3.78
CA PHE A 104 -7.79 14.61 -2.48
C PHE A 104 -6.98 15.92 -2.60
N ASP A 105 -7.42 16.79 -3.51
CA ASP A 105 -6.81 18.10 -3.75
C ASP A 105 -5.31 18.04 -4.15
N GLY A 106 -4.93 16.98 -4.88
CA GLY A 106 -3.57 16.76 -5.40
C GLY A 106 -2.67 15.88 -4.55
N GLU A 107 -3.19 15.31 -3.46
CA GLU A 107 -2.38 14.41 -2.62
C GLU A 107 -2.17 13.03 -3.25
N SER A 108 -3.01 12.65 -4.22
CA SER A 108 -2.86 11.39 -4.95
C SER A 108 -3.39 11.46 -6.37
N ASN A 109 -2.94 10.54 -7.23
CA ASN A 109 -3.33 10.45 -8.63
C ASN A 109 -3.68 9.02 -9.00
N LEU A 110 -4.79 8.82 -9.73
CA LEU A 110 -5.22 7.52 -10.20
C LEU A 110 -4.95 7.36 -11.72
N ARG A 111 -4.16 6.35 -12.07
CA ARG A 111 -4.09 5.77 -13.42
C ARG A 111 -5.05 4.60 -13.51
N GLY A 112 -6.23 4.83 -14.07
CA GLY A 112 -7.26 3.82 -14.10
C GLY A 112 -8.62 4.39 -14.37
N GLY A 113 -9.64 3.88 -13.69
CA GLY A 113 -10.99 4.35 -13.87
C GLY A 113 -11.78 4.33 -12.57
N ILE A 114 -12.80 5.18 -12.54
CA ILE A 114 -13.80 5.23 -11.47
C ILE A 114 -15.19 5.05 -12.02
N GLU A 115 -16.06 4.51 -11.19
CA GLU A 115 -17.51 4.48 -11.36
C GLU A 115 -18.15 5.29 -10.24
N ILE A 116 -18.96 6.27 -10.60
CA ILE A 116 -19.73 7.11 -9.69
C ILE A 116 -21.19 6.70 -9.82
N ARG A 117 -21.79 6.32 -8.71
CA ARG A 117 -23.20 5.96 -8.57
C ARG A 117 -23.79 6.73 -7.38
N PRO A 118 -25.11 6.79 -7.26
CA PRO A 118 -25.75 7.40 -6.07
C PRO A 118 -25.29 6.78 -4.74
N GLU A 119 -24.92 5.49 -4.73
CA GLU A 119 -24.50 4.74 -3.55
C GLU A 119 -23.01 4.95 -3.19
N GLY A 120 -22.22 5.58 -4.04
CA GLY A 120 -20.81 5.86 -3.78
C GLY A 120 -19.91 5.84 -5.01
N MET A 121 -18.61 5.95 -4.76
CA MET A 121 -17.57 5.91 -5.77
C MET A 121 -16.69 4.67 -5.60
N ARG A 122 -16.55 3.89 -6.66
CA ARG A 122 -15.59 2.77 -6.76
C ARG A 122 -14.60 3.02 -7.89
N GLY A 123 -13.49 2.30 -7.88
CA GLY A 123 -12.52 2.42 -8.95
C GLY A 123 -11.52 1.30 -8.98
N LYS A 124 -10.62 1.37 -9.97
CA LYS A 124 -9.55 0.39 -10.16
C LYS A 124 -8.36 1.01 -10.86
N GLY A 125 -7.18 0.45 -10.62
CA GLY A 125 -5.95 0.86 -11.25
C GLY A 125 -4.82 1.06 -10.27
N LEU A 126 -3.89 1.94 -10.63
CA LEU A 126 -2.75 2.33 -9.81
C LEU A 126 -3.01 3.71 -9.21
N MET A 127 -3.09 3.77 -7.89
CA MET A 127 -3.15 5.00 -7.10
C MET A 127 -1.74 5.40 -6.67
N ASP A 128 -1.26 6.52 -7.17
CA ASP A 128 0.01 7.12 -6.75
C ASP A 128 -0.22 8.02 -5.54
N LEU A 129 0.39 7.67 -4.41
CA LEU A 129 0.30 8.38 -3.13
C LEU A 129 1.59 9.21 -2.89
N SER A 130 2.22 9.71 -3.94
CA SER A 130 3.52 10.39 -3.89
C SER A 130 4.68 9.46 -3.52
N ARG A 131 4.79 9.03 -2.27
CA ARG A 131 5.87 8.15 -1.77
C ARG A 131 5.57 6.67 -1.91
N ALA A 132 4.30 6.32 -2.13
CA ALA A 132 3.84 4.96 -2.24
C ALA A 132 2.98 4.77 -3.49
N THR A 133 2.74 3.53 -3.87
CA THR A 133 1.70 3.16 -4.82
C THR A 133 0.81 2.10 -4.21
N LEU A 134 -0.49 2.24 -4.47
CA LEU A 134 -1.50 1.25 -4.12
C LEU A 134 -2.18 0.76 -5.41
N ILE A 135 -2.20 -0.54 -5.63
CA ILE A 135 -2.79 -1.14 -6.83
C ILE A 135 -3.93 -2.04 -6.41
N SER A 136 -5.11 -1.83 -6.98
CA SER A 136 -6.28 -2.67 -6.75
C SER A 136 -7.20 -2.67 -7.96
N ASP A 137 -7.94 -3.77 -8.11
CA ASP A 137 -9.02 -3.87 -9.09
C ASP A 137 -10.36 -3.39 -8.54
N ASP A 138 -10.44 -3.09 -7.25
CA ASP A 138 -11.66 -2.64 -6.59
C ASP A 138 -11.36 -1.73 -5.40
N PHE A 139 -11.22 -0.44 -5.68
CA PHE A 139 -11.20 0.61 -4.67
C PHE A 139 -12.61 1.05 -4.30
N SER A 140 -12.82 1.40 -3.04
CA SER A 140 -13.95 2.17 -2.54
C SER A 140 -13.42 3.51 -2.01
N PHE A 141 -14.05 4.61 -2.43
CA PHE A 141 -13.60 5.96 -2.08
C PHE A 141 -14.62 6.67 -1.20
N LYS A 142 -14.13 7.30 -0.15
CA LYS A 142 -14.88 8.22 0.71
C LYS A 142 -14.25 9.61 0.64
N ARG A 143 -14.79 10.54 1.42
CA ARG A 143 -14.31 11.94 1.41
C ARG A 143 -12.79 12.05 1.65
N TRP A 144 -12.25 11.23 2.53
CA TRP A 144 -10.85 11.27 2.95
C TRP A 144 -10.14 9.92 2.87
N ASP A 145 -10.86 8.86 2.53
CA ASP A 145 -10.36 7.51 2.67
C ASP A 145 -10.39 6.73 1.34
N ILE A 146 -9.45 5.82 1.21
CA ILE A 146 -9.39 4.80 0.19
C ILE A 146 -9.43 3.45 0.89
N ASP A 147 -10.41 2.61 0.54
CA ASP A 147 -10.50 1.23 0.98
C ASP A 147 -10.28 0.28 -0.20
N ALA A 148 -9.63 -0.86 0.02
CA ALA A 148 -9.52 -1.94 -0.95
C ALA A 148 -9.46 -3.29 -0.23
N ASP A 149 -10.29 -4.25 -0.66
CA ASP A 149 -10.30 -5.59 -0.08
C ASP A 149 -9.08 -6.42 -0.50
N THR A 150 -8.53 -6.10 -1.67
CA THR A 150 -7.31 -6.74 -2.18
C THR A 150 -6.45 -5.70 -2.88
N ALA A 151 -5.25 -5.48 -2.35
CA ALA A 151 -4.32 -4.51 -2.89
C ALA A 151 -2.88 -5.00 -2.82
N SER A 152 -2.04 -4.45 -3.70
CA SER A 152 -0.58 -4.43 -3.58
C SER A 152 -0.14 -3.05 -3.12
N PHE A 153 0.80 -3.00 -2.18
CA PHE A 153 1.32 -1.77 -1.62
C PHE A 153 2.84 -1.70 -1.72
N ASP A 154 3.34 -0.65 -2.36
CA ASP A 154 4.76 -0.43 -2.61
C ASP A 154 5.22 0.92 -2.08
N LEU A 155 6.37 0.98 -1.40
CA LEU A 155 7.06 2.23 -1.05
C LEU A 155 8.25 2.47 -1.95
N LYS A 156 8.29 3.65 -2.54
CA LYS A 156 9.35 4.09 -3.46
C LYS A 156 10.65 4.38 -2.74
N ASN A 157 11.77 4.09 -3.38
CA ASN A 157 13.10 4.47 -2.93
C ASN A 157 13.40 5.92 -3.38
N GLU A 158 12.96 6.91 -2.60
CA GLU A 158 13.05 8.33 -2.97
C GLU A 158 14.50 8.86 -3.03
N ASN A 159 15.41 8.26 -2.25
CA ASN A 159 16.80 8.70 -2.15
C ASN A 159 17.72 7.47 -2.25
N PRO A 160 17.86 6.86 -3.44
CA PRO A 160 18.81 5.77 -3.63
C PRO A 160 20.24 6.28 -3.44
N ALA A 161 21.09 5.49 -2.77
CA ALA A 161 22.52 5.73 -2.79
C ALA A 161 23.09 5.35 -4.17
N ASP A 162 24.28 5.85 -4.53
CA ASP A 162 24.91 5.64 -5.85
C ASP A 162 25.00 4.17 -6.32
N ASN A 163 24.84 3.23 -5.40
CA ASN A 163 24.90 1.78 -5.66
C ASN A 163 23.63 1.03 -5.27
N GLU A 164 22.51 1.73 -5.12
CA GLU A 164 21.17 1.16 -4.90
C GLU A 164 20.39 1.22 -6.21
N GLU A 165 20.14 0.05 -6.80
CA GLU A 165 19.38 -0.07 -8.06
C GLU A 165 17.89 -0.34 -7.81
N ASP A 166 17.52 -0.73 -6.58
CA ASP A 166 16.15 -1.08 -6.24
C ASP A 166 15.25 0.15 -6.20
N PRO A 167 14.19 0.20 -7.02
CA PRO A 167 13.24 1.31 -7.06
C PRO A 167 12.34 1.34 -5.82
N LEU A 168 12.26 0.25 -5.07
CA LEU A 168 11.42 0.08 -3.91
C LEU A 168 12.25 -0.19 -2.65
N VAL A 169 11.74 0.29 -1.52
CA VAL A 169 12.30 -0.03 -0.19
C VAL A 169 11.45 -1.01 0.59
N PHE A 170 10.17 -1.15 0.18
CA PHE A 170 9.17 -2.01 0.80
C PHE A 170 8.13 -2.40 -0.24
N ASN A 171 7.72 -3.65 -0.27
CA ASN A 171 6.55 -4.08 -1.03
C ASN A 171 5.83 -5.25 -0.37
N THR A 172 4.52 -5.30 -0.57
CA THR A 172 3.66 -6.41 -0.14
C THR A 172 2.45 -6.53 -1.05
N ASP A 173 1.94 -7.73 -1.17
CA ASP A 173 0.79 -8.07 -2.01
C ASP A 173 -0.32 -8.74 -1.20
N ASN A 174 -1.54 -8.75 -1.76
CA ASN A 174 -2.70 -9.45 -1.22
C ASN A 174 -3.06 -9.04 0.20
N VAL A 175 -3.20 -7.73 0.39
CA VAL A 175 -3.61 -7.11 1.65
C VAL A 175 -4.94 -6.38 1.49
N THR A 176 -5.76 -6.36 2.54
CA THR A 176 -6.81 -5.38 2.70
C THR A 176 -6.15 -4.06 3.07
N ALA A 177 -6.51 -2.97 2.40
CA ALA A 177 -5.95 -1.65 2.62
C ALA A 177 -7.02 -0.66 3.06
N HIS A 178 -6.71 0.15 4.07
CA HIS A 178 -7.44 1.35 4.46
C HIS A 178 -6.45 2.50 4.55
N VAL A 179 -6.59 3.52 3.73
CA VAL A 179 -5.69 4.68 3.68
C VAL A 179 -6.49 5.94 3.96
N SER A 180 -6.21 6.60 5.09
CA SER A 180 -6.85 7.84 5.51
C SER A 180 -5.92 9.04 5.32
N PHE A 181 -6.31 9.96 4.44
CA PHE A 181 -5.59 11.23 4.23
C PHE A 181 -5.84 12.21 5.38
N LYS A 182 -6.96 12.08 6.07
CA LYS A 182 -7.27 12.90 7.25
C LYS A 182 -6.36 12.53 8.42
N ASP A 183 -6.17 11.25 8.68
CA ASP A 183 -5.38 10.74 9.80
C ASP A 183 -3.91 10.53 9.44
N ARG A 184 -3.54 10.70 8.16
CA ARG A 184 -2.19 10.48 7.62
C ARG A 184 -1.66 9.08 7.89
N LEU A 185 -2.55 8.09 7.78
CA LEU A 185 -2.31 6.70 8.17
C LEU A 185 -2.80 5.73 7.08
N GLY A 186 -1.98 4.74 6.75
CA GLY A 186 -2.39 3.55 6.01
C GLY A 186 -2.40 2.33 6.94
N GLU A 187 -3.50 1.59 6.98
CA GLU A 187 -3.63 0.34 7.72
C GLU A 187 -3.84 -0.81 6.73
N PHE A 188 -3.04 -1.85 6.89
CA PHE A 188 -3.06 -3.00 6.00
C PHE A 188 -3.15 -4.29 6.80
N ASN A 189 -3.98 -5.22 6.35
CA ASN A 189 -4.09 -6.54 6.94
C ASN A 189 -3.92 -7.61 5.86
N SER A 190 -3.22 -8.68 6.19
CA SER A 190 -3.08 -9.82 5.30
C SER A 190 -4.41 -10.53 5.06
N ASN A 191 -4.70 -10.89 3.82
CA ASN A 191 -5.93 -11.60 3.45
C ASN A 191 -5.86 -13.11 3.69
N GLN A 192 -4.65 -13.68 3.84
CA GLN A 192 -4.44 -15.13 3.92
C GLN A 192 -3.58 -15.55 5.13
N GLY A 193 -3.78 -14.89 6.27
CA GLY A 193 -2.98 -15.12 7.46
C GLY A 193 -1.73 -14.25 7.47
N GLU A 194 -0.63 -14.66 6.86
CA GLU A 194 0.60 -13.88 6.80
C GLU A 194 0.89 -13.43 5.37
N SER A 195 1.12 -12.13 5.17
CA SER A 195 1.61 -11.61 3.89
C SER A 195 3.12 -11.51 3.90
N LYS A 196 3.71 -11.80 2.74
CA LYS A 196 5.14 -11.61 2.52
C LYS A 196 5.41 -10.12 2.30
N VAL A 197 6.27 -9.58 3.14
CA VAL A 197 6.80 -8.22 3.03
C VAL A 197 8.25 -8.28 2.61
N ASN A 198 8.60 -7.64 1.51
CA ASN A 198 9.96 -7.60 1.01
C ASN A 198 10.60 -6.23 1.31
N PHE A 199 11.89 -6.28 1.68
CA PHE A 199 12.77 -5.12 1.87
C PHE A 199 13.96 -5.23 0.91
N PRO A 200 13.81 -4.81 -0.36
CA PRO A 200 14.83 -5.02 -1.39
C PRO A 200 16.20 -4.46 -0.99
N VAL A 201 16.25 -3.22 -0.51
CA VAL A 201 17.49 -2.55 -0.09
C VAL A 201 18.15 -3.22 1.13
N ASN A 202 17.35 -3.78 2.04
CA ASN A 202 17.84 -4.52 3.19
C ASN A 202 18.18 -5.98 2.87
N GLN A 203 17.73 -6.49 1.73
CA GLN A 203 17.86 -7.89 1.33
C GLN A 203 17.30 -8.86 2.37
N TYR A 204 16.10 -8.54 2.84
CA TYR A 204 15.29 -9.35 3.74
C TYR A 204 13.85 -9.43 3.26
N TYR A 205 13.15 -10.45 3.67
CA TYR A 205 11.70 -10.46 3.70
C TYR A 205 11.20 -10.93 5.06
N CYS A 206 9.98 -10.55 5.38
CA CYS A 206 9.31 -11.11 6.55
C CYS A 206 7.87 -11.55 6.22
N LEU A 207 7.29 -12.34 7.14
CA LEU A 207 5.90 -12.77 7.11
C LEU A 207 5.18 -12.08 8.27
N MET A 208 4.22 -11.21 7.95
CA MET A 208 3.49 -10.40 8.92
C MET A 208 2.00 -10.33 8.57
N ASP A 209 1.15 -10.04 9.55
CA ASP A 209 -0.30 -9.98 9.36
C ASP A 209 -0.84 -8.57 9.27
N LYS A 210 -0.20 -7.63 9.97
CA LYS A 210 -0.67 -6.25 10.09
C LYS A 210 0.46 -5.26 9.87
N PHE A 211 0.13 -4.17 9.17
CA PHE A 211 1.06 -3.08 8.90
C PHE A 211 0.35 -1.75 9.12
N LYS A 212 1.08 -0.78 9.68
CA LYS A 212 0.63 0.61 9.82
C LYS A 212 1.67 1.54 9.23
N TRP A 213 1.30 2.21 8.16
CA TRP A 213 2.16 3.18 7.48
C TRP A 213 1.84 4.59 7.96
N TYR A 214 2.77 5.19 8.67
CA TYR A 214 2.70 6.59 9.11
C TYR A 214 3.29 7.49 8.03
N MET A 215 2.42 8.14 7.24
CA MET A 215 2.81 8.90 6.06
C MET A 215 3.82 10.00 6.36
N ASP A 216 3.61 10.77 7.44
CA ASP A 216 4.43 11.93 7.78
C ASP A 216 5.77 11.52 8.42
N ASN A 217 5.78 10.47 9.21
CA ASN A 217 6.97 9.98 9.91
C ASN A 217 7.88 9.13 9.02
N ALA A 218 7.36 8.68 7.87
CA ALA A 218 8.03 7.72 6.99
C ALA A 218 8.45 6.45 7.76
N GLU A 219 7.52 5.89 8.53
CA GLU A 219 7.70 4.68 9.33
C GLU A 219 6.57 3.69 9.04
N ILE A 220 6.90 2.40 9.12
CA ILE A 220 5.94 1.30 9.09
C ILE A 220 6.12 0.47 10.34
N ASP A 221 5.07 0.36 11.14
CA ASP A 221 4.98 -0.65 12.20
C ASP A 221 4.38 -1.94 11.61
N MET A 222 4.95 -3.07 11.99
CA MET A 222 4.54 -4.39 11.53
C MET A 222 4.35 -5.31 12.72
N GLU A 223 3.29 -6.10 12.68
CA GLU A 223 2.97 -7.04 13.74
C GLU A 223 2.54 -8.38 13.13
N ARG A 224 3.06 -9.45 13.71
CA ARG A 224 2.57 -10.80 13.49
C ARG A 224 1.49 -11.06 14.54
N ALA A 225 0.24 -11.20 14.12
CA ALA A 225 -0.83 -11.56 15.03
C ALA A 225 -0.44 -12.87 15.72
N SER A 226 -0.59 -12.89 17.02
CA SER A 226 -0.46 -14.14 17.78
C SER A 226 -1.49 -15.10 17.22
N GLY A 227 -1.06 -16.07 16.43
CA GLY A 227 -1.94 -17.17 16.03
C GLY A 227 -2.59 -17.69 17.31
N LYS A 228 -3.89 -17.93 17.29
CA LYS A 228 -4.56 -18.62 18.39
C LYS A 228 -3.67 -19.79 18.72
N ASP A 229 -3.11 -19.77 19.91
CA ASP A 229 -2.27 -20.86 20.42
C ASP A 229 -2.98 -22.17 20.16
N ILE A 230 -2.53 -22.92 19.17
CA ILE A 230 -2.79 -24.32 19.15
C ILE A 230 -1.87 -24.86 20.22
N THR A 231 -2.30 -24.75 21.47
CA THR A 231 -1.71 -25.46 22.58
C THR A 231 -1.94 -26.93 22.34
N ILE A 232 -1.04 -27.54 21.58
CA ILE A 232 -0.84 -28.97 21.70
C ILE A 232 -0.18 -29.12 23.06
N ASP A 233 -0.76 -29.89 23.91
CA ASP A 233 -0.53 -30.13 25.35
C ASP A 233 0.90 -30.60 25.72
N GLN A 234 1.94 -30.13 25.03
CA GLN A 234 3.35 -30.50 25.23
C GLN A 234 4.35 -29.37 25.00
N GLY A 235 4.00 -28.12 25.17
CA GLY A 235 5.03 -27.03 25.26
C GLY A 235 5.92 -26.83 24.01
N VAL A 236 5.51 -27.30 22.86
CA VAL A 236 6.21 -27.06 21.60
C VAL A 236 5.68 -25.76 21.00
N ASP A 237 6.48 -24.71 21.07
CA ASP A 237 6.21 -23.46 20.35
C ASP A 237 6.32 -23.74 18.82
N LEU A 238 5.19 -23.83 18.14
CA LEU A 238 5.10 -24.07 16.70
C LEU A 238 5.38 -22.80 15.87
N LYS A 239 5.76 -21.70 16.50
CA LYS A 239 6.09 -20.44 15.82
C LYS A 239 7.46 -20.55 15.16
N GLY A 240 7.46 -20.86 13.87
CA GLY A 240 8.66 -20.82 13.05
C GLY A 240 9.16 -19.38 12.84
N PRO A 241 10.40 -19.20 12.34
CA PRO A 241 10.95 -17.89 12.02
C PRO A 241 10.04 -17.16 11.02
N ASN A 242 10.03 -15.84 11.11
CA ASN A 242 9.28 -14.98 10.18
C ASN A 242 10.13 -13.92 9.47
N PHE A 243 11.40 -13.74 9.85
CA PHE A 243 12.39 -12.94 9.15
C PHE A 243 13.39 -13.83 8.43
N TYR A 244 13.66 -13.51 7.15
CA TYR A 244 14.53 -14.29 6.28
C TYR A 244 15.43 -13.39 5.46
N SER A 245 16.74 -13.65 5.48
CA SER A 245 17.70 -12.98 4.61
C SER A 245 17.62 -13.52 3.18
N THR A 246 17.62 -12.60 2.22
CA THR A 246 17.78 -12.92 0.78
C THR A 246 19.20 -12.67 0.30
N HIS A 247 20.11 -12.20 1.18
CA HIS A 247 21.48 -11.93 0.84
C HIS A 247 22.25 -13.25 0.56
N PRO A 248 22.89 -13.41 -0.62
CA PRO A 248 23.52 -14.69 -1.01
C PRO A 248 24.55 -15.24 -0.03
N LYS A 249 25.25 -14.35 0.68
CA LYS A 249 26.31 -14.74 1.63
C LYS A 249 25.77 -15.07 3.03
N GLN A 250 24.47 -14.88 3.30
CA GLN A 250 23.91 -15.15 4.63
C GLN A 250 23.25 -16.52 4.75
N ASP A 251 23.25 -17.34 3.70
CA ASP A 251 22.76 -18.73 3.74
C ASP A 251 21.35 -18.82 4.32
N SER A 252 20.44 -17.93 3.86
CA SER A 252 19.06 -17.84 4.34
C SER A 252 18.96 -17.73 5.86
N LEU A 253 19.77 -16.86 6.47
CA LEU A 253 19.69 -16.53 7.88
C LEU A 253 18.26 -16.14 8.25
N GLN A 254 17.74 -16.73 9.32
CA GLN A 254 16.34 -16.58 9.72
C GLN A 254 16.20 -16.49 11.24
N PHE A 255 15.18 -15.76 11.69
CA PHE A 255 14.84 -15.65 13.10
C PHE A 255 13.37 -15.21 13.29
N MET A 256 12.89 -15.29 14.53
CA MET A 256 11.57 -14.86 14.93
C MET A 256 11.63 -13.43 15.47
N ALA A 257 10.77 -12.56 14.95
CA ALA A 257 10.49 -11.24 15.50
C ALA A 257 8.99 -10.92 15.32
N PRO A 258 8.17 -11.03 16.38
CA PRO A 258 6.73 -10.80 16.29
C PRO A 258 6.38 -9.36 15.94
N LYS A 259 7.24 -8.42 16.28
CA LYS A 259 7.07 -7.00 15.98
C LYS A 259 8.29 -6.43 15.29
N ALA A 260 8.06 -5.52 14.38
CA ALA A 260 9.13 -4.78 13.72
C ALA A 260 8.66 -3.38 13.34
N ARG A 261 9.64 -2.45 13.26
CA ARG A 261 9.45 -1.12 12.72
C ARG A 261 10.44 -0.88 11.60
N PHE A 262 9.96 -0.44 10.46
CA PHE A 262 10.80 -0.03 9.34
C PHE A 262 10.85 1.48 9.23
N ASN A 263 12.03 2.06 9.36
CA ASN A 263 12.25 3.47 9.09
C ASN A 263 12.64 3.65 7.62
N VAL A 264 11.73 4.18 6.84
CA VAL A 264 11.84 4.32 5.37
C VAL A 264 13.02 5.22 4.98
N ARG A 265 13.22 6.35 5.67
CA ARG A 265 14.29 7.31 5.36
C ARG A 265 15.68 6.74 5.64
N LYS A 266 15.84 6.04 6.77
CA LYS A 266 17.12 5.41 7.17
C LYS A 266 17.32 4.06 6.50
N LYS A 267 16.26 3.46 5.95
CA LYS A 267 16.26 2.09 5.39
C LYS A 267 16.78 1.09 6.42
N VAL A 268 16.22 1.15 7.63
CA VAL A 268 16.60 0.31 8.77
C VAL A 268 15.37 -0.38 9.33
N ILE A 269 15.48 -1.68 9.54
CA ILE A 269 14.45 -2.49 10.19
C ILE A 269 14.87 -2.69 11.65
N TYR A 270 14.00 -2.32 12.58
CA TYR A 270 14.12 -2.58 14.00
C TYR A 270 13.18 -3.72 14.34
N CYS A 271 13.73 -4.87 14.68
CA CYS A 271 12.98 -6.05 15.12
C CYS A 271 12.94 -6.09 16.63
N ASP A 272 11.76 -6.24 17.21
CA ASP A 272 11.53 -6.30 18.65
C ASP A 272 11.03 -7.70 19.06
N GLU A 273 11.17 -8.03 20.33
CA GLU A 273 10.78 -9.30 20.95
C GLU A 273 11.52 -10.51 20.33
N VAL A 274 12.77 -10.32 19.92
CA VAL A 274 13.64 -11.41 19.42
C VAL A 274 14.27 -12.14 20.59
N GLU A 275 13.70 -13.27 20.96
CA GLU A 275 14.19 -14.08 22.10
C GLU A 275 15.57 -14.68 21.81
N TYR A 276 15.77 -15.21 20.60
CA TYR A 276 17.02 -15.80 20.17
C TYR A 276 17.16 -15.90 18.66
N ILE A 277 18.39 -16.11 18.23
CA ILE A 277 18.76 -16.48 16.85
C ILE A 277 19.64 -17.71 16.91
N ASP A 278 19.29 -18.75 16.16
CA ASP A 278 20.11 -19.96 16.03
C ASP A 278 21.10 -19.80 14.88
N ILE A 279 22.40 -19.85 15.20
CA ILE A 279 23.51 -19.67 14.27
C ILE A 279 24.49 -20.85 14.43
N ALA A 280 24.72 -21.61 13.37
CA ALA A 280 25.51 -22.84 13.40
C ALA A 280 24.98 -23.79 14.51
N ASP A 281 25.77 -24.04 15.53
CA ASP A 281 25.44 -24.85 16.68
C ASP A 281 25.20 -24.03 17.97
N ALA A 282 25.05 -22.71 17.83
CA ALA A 282 24.84 -21.81 18.95
C ALA A 282 23.46 -21.13 18.90
N ARG A 283 22.86 -20.98 20.06
CA ARG A 283 21.71 -20.11 20.30
C ARG A 283 22.19 -18.80 20.91
N ILE A 284 21.88 -17.70 20.24
CA ILE A 284 22.32 -16.37 20.63
C ILE A 284 21.08 -15.57 21.04
N SER A 285 21.02 -15.15 22.31
CA SER A 285 19.93 -14.33 22.84
C SER A 285 20.44 -12.89 23.04
N PRO A 286 19.92 -11.93 22.29
CA PRO A 286 20.22 -10.51 22.50
C PRO A 286 19.68 -10.05 23.87
N ASP A 287 20.47 -9.33 24.66
CA ASP A 287 20.06 -8.83 25.98
C ASP A 287 18.80 -7.92 25.91
N SER A 288 18.74 -7.07 24.88
CA SER A 288 17.62 -6.15 24.66
C SER A 288 16.43 -6.78 23.94
N MET A 289 16.49 -8.06 23.56
CA MET A 289 15.53 -8.74 22.68
C MET A 289 15.30 -7.97 21.35
N LYS A 290 16.32 -7.25 20.86
CA LYS A 290 16.25 -6.43 19.66
C LYS A 290 17.29 -6.83 18.64
N VAL A 291 16.88 -6.78 17.37
CA VAL A 291 17.76 -6.97 16.21
C VAL A 291 17.58 -5.79 15.26
N VAL A 292 18.67 -5.21 14.82
CA VAL A 292 18.66 -4.09 13.86
C VAL A 292 19.27 -4.55 12.55
N ILE A 293 18.46 -4.50 11.48
CA ILE A 293 18.88 -4.87 10.12
C ILE A 293 19.07 -3.61 9.31
N ARG A 294 20.26 -3.43 8.79
CA ARG A 294 20.64 -2.33 7.90
C ARG A 294 20.64 -2.79 6.43
N LYS A 295 20.97 -1.90 5.53
CA LYS A 295 21.16 -2.18 4.11
C LYS A 295 22.07 -3.40 3.89
N ARG A 296 21.81 -4.17 2.81
CA ARG A 296 22.60 -5.35 2.42
C ARG A 296 22.73 -6.37 3.55
N ALA A 297 21.62 -6.62 4.22
CA ALA A 297 21.47 -7.61 5.27
C ALA A 297 22.44 -7.48 6.46
N LYS A 298 23.06 -6.33 6.66
CA LYS A 298 23.95 -6.11 7.78
C LYS A 298 23.15 -6.04 9.08
N ILE A 299 23.46 -6.93 10.03
CA ILE A 299 22.94 -6.91 11.40
C ILE A 299 23.91 -6.12 12.28
N ASP A 300 23.38 -5.24 13.14
CA ASP A 300 24.19 -4.55 14.14
C ASP A 300 24.71 -5.57 15.18
N LYS A 301 25.92 -5.34 15.71
CA LYS A 301 26.49 -6.20 16.74
C LYS A 301 25.66 -6.17 18.01
N PHE A 302 25.48 -7.33 18.60
CA PHE A 302 24.88 -7.43 19.93
C PHE A 302 25.90 -7.13 21.00
N GLN A 303 25.47 -6.39 22.02
CA GLN A 303 26.23 -6.18 23.25
C GLN A 303 25.52 -6.94 24.36
N ASN A 304 26.29 -7.48 25.30
CA ASN A 304 25.78 -8.24 26.46
C ASN A 304 24.90 -9.45 26.13
N ALA A 305 25.05 -10.05 24.94
CA ALA A 305 24.29 -11.22 24.57
C ALA A 305 24.64 -12.44 25.42
N THR A 306 23.69 -13.36 25.51
CA THR A 306 23.95 -14.71 26.02
C THR A 306 24.10 -15.68 24.87
N ILE A 307 25.12 -16.56 24.92
CA ILE A 307 25.35 -17.59 23.92
C ILE A 307 25.27 -18.96 24.61
N LEU A 308 24.43 -19.82 24.05
CA LEU A 308 24.44 -21.25 24.37
C LEU A 308 25.09 -21.97 23.17
N ALA A 309 26.40 -22.24 23.28
CA ALA A 309 27.11 -23.01 22.30
C ALA A 309 26.72 -24.48 22.43
N ASN A 310 26.52 -25.15 21.29
CA ASN A 310 25.91 -26.46 21.22
C ASN A 310 24.55 -26.48 21.95
N TYR A 311 23.62 -25.65 21.47
CA TYR A 311 22.36 -25.37 22.20
C TYR A 311 21.49 -26.62 22.45
N ILE A 312 21.67 -27.69 21.69
CA ILE A 312 20.97 -28.96 21.93
C ILE A 312 21.39 -29.58 23.25
N THR A 313 22.71 -29.67 23.50
CA THR A 313 23.28 -30.24 24.73
C THR A 313 23.43 -29.19 25.82
N LYS A 314 23.34 -27.89 25.50
CA LYS A 314 23.57 -26.74 26.41
C LYS A 314 24.92 -26.80 27.11
N TYR A 315 25.94 -27.27 26.39
CA TYR A 315 27.23 -27.63 27.00
C TYR A 315 28.03 -26.41 27.45
N HIS A 316 28.01 -25.30 26.67
CA HIS A 316 28.74 -24.09 27.00
C HIS A 316 27.82 -22.87 27.00
N LYS A 317 27.84 -22.13 28.12
CA LYS A 317 27.14 -20.86 28.22
C LYS A 317 28.17 -19.73 28.33
N PHE A 318 27.98 -18.67 27.51
CA PHE A 318 28.75 -17.43 27.61
C PHE A 318 27.79 -16.29 27.94
N ASP A 319 28.19 -15.44 28.87
CA ASP A 319 27.46 -14.23 29.25
C ASP A 319 28.24 -12.97 28.84
N GLN A 320 27.56 -11.83 28.80
CA GLN A 320 28.15 -10.54 28.45
C GLN A 320 28.90 -10.57 27.11
N ALA A 321 28.38 -11.30 26.14
CA ALA A 321 29.04 -11.48 24.87
C ALA A 321 28.78 -10.31 23.90
N GLU A 322 29.88 -9.86 23.25
CA GLU A 322 29.77 -9.11 22.00
C GLU A 322 29.66 -10.09 20.83
N VAL A 323 28.61 -9.98 20.01
CA VAL A 323 28.35 -10.90 18.91
C VAL A 323 28.17 -10.17 17.60
N GLU A 324 28.89 -10.63 16.57
CA GLU A 324 28.74 -10.21 15.18
C GLU A 324 28.24 -11.40 14.35
N ILE A 325 26.97 -11.33 13.91
CA ILE A 325 26.37 -12.34 13.03
C ILE A 325 26.71 -12.00 11.59
N LYS A 326 27.28 -12.94 10.85
CA LYS A 326 27.65 -12.78 9.43
C LYS A 326 26.76 -13.59 8.49
N ALA A 327 26.40 -14.81 8.90
CA ALA A 327 25.56 -15.71 8.14
C ALA A 327 24.90 -16.75 9.06
N ARG A 328 24.00 -17.56 8.53
CA ARG A 328 23.34 -18.64 9.27
C ARG A 328 24.30 -19.64 9.94
N ARG A 329 25.53 -19.79 9.41
CA ARG A 329 26.54 -20.69 9.91
C ARG A 329 27.84 -20.00 10.30
N ASP A 330 27.86 -18.66 10.31
CA ASP A 330 29.05 -17.89 10.63
C ASP A 330 28.74 -16.72 11.54
N TYR A 331 29.39 -16.71 12.70
CA TYR A 331 29.37 -15.60 13.63
C TYR A 331 30.74 -15.47 14.31
N LYS A 332 31.00 -14.28 14.82
CA LYS A 332 32.17 -14.00 15.66
C LYS A 332 31.67 -13.47 17.02
N ALA A 333 32.19 -14.05 18.09
CA ALA A 333 31.81 -13.62 19.43
C ALA A 333 33.00 -13.62 20.38
N SER A 334 32.90 -12.75 21.39
CA SER A 334 33.75 -12.75 22.56
C SER A 334 32.88 -12.50 23.79
N GLY A 335 33.06 -13.29 24.84
CA GLY A 335 32.20 -13.20 26.03
C GLY A 335 32.85 -13.81 27.24
N ARG A 336 32.19 -13.71 28.39
CA ARG A 336 32.63 -14.29 29.64
C ARG A 336 32.13 -15.74 29.76
N TYR A 337 33.05 -16.67 30.03
CA TYR A 337 32.69 -18.04 30.33
C TYR A 337 32.77 -18.23 31.86
N PRO A 338 31.65 -18.45 32.54
CA PRO A 338 31.69 -18.79 33.95
C PRO A 338 32.18 -20.24 34.13
N TYR A 339 33.26 -20.41 34.80
CA TYR A 339 33.79 -21.73 35.18
C TYR A 339 33.00 -22.30 36.35
#